data_e7aa2dddb6731ed9f6b89d06f9f37f40
#
_entry.id   e7aa2dddb6731ed9f6b89d06f9f37f40
#
_cell.length_a   1.000
_cell.length_b   1.000
_cell.length_c   1.000
_cell.angle_alpha   90.00
_cell.angle_beta   90.00
_cell.angle_gamma   90.00
#
_symmetry.space_group_name_H-M   'P 1'
#
loop_
_entity.id
_entity.type
_entity.pdbx_description
1 polymer ?
#
loop_
_entity_poly.entity_id
_entity_poly.type
_entity_poly.pdbx_seq_one_letter_code
_entity_poly.pdbx_strand_id
1 'polypeptide(L)'
;MHMTVEEMLRSSEVQTAENGLVYAVVESEGTDATAVPRMVEAVPRSLAGRVGRTACYFVPWLLKEGRGIIISGEDATPAEEDGQKALCHHLDVRPQGSLLIISLKFYENDGYGLAMEFFDKIAYVASLAEEQRDDFYRLLERQMRDERSGELTPEAAEWRREVIEQRGRGEAAEESLTNYHRAAETDALGVYMAALFTDVFFEDLFDDEESTPPILPEQFYDRVRTLERLYPANRGYSLQVVRQRPRRSSSSR
;
A
#
# COMPACT_ATOMS: atom_id res chain seq x y z
N MET A 1 -12.63 19.96 15.38
CA MET A 1 -11.40 19.61 16.15
C MET A 1 -10.22 19.80 15.23
N HIS A 2 -9.23 20.61 15.64
CA HIS A 2 -7.96 20.75 14.94
C HIS A 2 -6.85 20.38 15.91
N MET A 3 -5.90 19.54 15.49
CA MET A 3 -4.78 19.15 16.34
C MET A 3 -3.51 18.93 15.50
N THR A 4 -2.37 19.18 16.10
CA THR A 4 -1.05 18.85 15.54
C THR A 4 -0.78 17.34 15.67
N VAL A 5 0.23 16.86 14.93
CA VAL A 5 0.69 15.46 15.07
C VAL A 5 1.13 15.16 16.51
N GLU A 6 1.81 16.10 17.18
CA GLU A 6 2.25 15.91 18.56
C GLU A 6 1.08 15.78 19.55
N GLU A 7 0.02 16.56 19.36
CA GLU A 7 -1.20 16.50 20.18
C GLU A 7 -1.92 15.17 19.92
N MET A 8 -2.01 14.73 18.67
CA MET A 8 -2.56 13.43 18.31
C MET A 8 -1.80 12.29 19.02
N LEU A 9 -0.48 12.28 18.94
CA LEU A 9 0.34 11.24 19.59
C LEU A 9 0.17 11.18 21.10
N ARG A 10 -0.11 12.32 21.75
CA ARG A 10 -0.34 12.38 23.21
C ARG A 10 -1.76 11.97 23.62
N SER A 11 -2.75 12.19 22.77
CA SER A 11 -4.17 12.00 23.10
C SER A 11 -4.77 10.69 22.58
N SER A 12 -4.16 10.06 21.58
CA SER A 12 -4.71 8.84 20.97
C SER A 12 -4.43 7.60 21.81
N GLU A 13 -5.43 6.77 21.96
CA GLU A 13 -5.28 5.44 22.54
C GLU A 13 -4.66 4.49 21.50
N VAL A 14 -3.47 4.03 21.79
CA VAL A 14 -2.69 3.15 20.91
C VAL A 14 -3.04 1.69 21.20
N GLN A 15 -3.33 0.93 20.15
CA GLN A 15 -3.65 -0.50 20.20
C GLN A 15 -2.54 -1.31 19.52
N THR A 16 -2.42 -2.57 19.91
CA THR A 16 -1.53 -3.52 19.25
C THR A 16 -2.35 -4.67 18.72
N ALA A 17 -2.30 -4.88 17.40
CA ALA A 17 -2.98 -5.98 16.74
C ALA A 17 -2.29 -7.33 17.05
N GLU A 18 -3.00 -8.46 16.80
CA GLU A 18 -2.44 -9.80 17.04
C GLU A 18 -1.17 -10.09 16.22
N ASN A 19 -1.02 -9.48 15.05
CA ASN A 19 0.17 -9.59 14.21
C ASN A 19 1.37 -8.75 14.70
N GLY A 20 1.15 -7.89 15.71
CA GLY A 20 2.18 -7.04 16.31
C GLY A 20 2.23 -5.61 15.75
N LEU A 21 1.43 -5.25 14.76
CA LEU A 21 1.32 -3.87 14.29
C LEU A 21 0.68 -2.99 15.37
N VAL A 22 1.22 -1.78 15.48
CA VAL A 22 0.73 -0.75 16.40
C VAL A 22 -0.13 0.23 15.61
N TYR A 23 -1.33 0.51 16.09
CA TYR A 23 -2.23 1.46 15.42
C TYR A 23 -3.09 2.24 16.41
N ALA A 24 -3.62 3.37 15.96
CA ALA A 24 -4.62 4.16 16.67
C ALA A 24 -5.67 4.69 15.69
N VAL A 25 -6.88 4.87 16.19
CA VAL A 25 -7.95 5.54 15.46
C VAL A 25 -8.29 6.83 16.21
N VAL A 26 -8.23 7.96 15.52
CA VAL A 26 -8.67 9.24 16.03
C VAL A 26 -10.14 9.41 15.70
N GLU A 27 -10.99 9.20 16.68
CA GLU A 27 -12.44 9.29 16.50
C GLU A 27 -12.90 10.73 16.24
N SER A 28 -13.83 10.88 15.32
CA SER A 28 -14.62 12.10 15.17
C SER A 28 -16.03 11.76 14.70
N GLU A 29 -16.95 12.69 14.87
CA GLU A 29 -18.33 12.52 14.44
C GLU A 29 -18.40 12.22 12.93
N GLY A 30 -19.15 11.18 12.56
CA GLY A 30 -19.34 10.77 11.17
C GLY A 30 -18.13 10.07 10.53
N THR A 31 -17.13 9.61 11.30
CA THR A 31 -16.01 8.80 10.77
C THR A 31 -16.28 7.32 11.01
N ASP A 32 -16.34 6.53 9.95
CA ASP A 32 -16.43 5.07 10.04
C ASP A 32 -15.01 4.45 10.00
N ALA A 33 -14.62 3.86 11.12
CA ALA A 33 -13.35 3.15 11.28
C ALA A 33 -13.54 1.66 11.59
N THR A 34 -14.75 1.13 11.43
CA THR A 34 -15.08 -0.26 11.82
C THR A 34 -14.25 -1.32 11.10
N ALA A 35 -13.80 -1.03 9.88
CA ALA A 35 -12.95 -1.92 9.08
C ALA A 35 -11.47 -1.91 9.51
N VAL A 36 -11.00 -0.86 10.20
CA VAL A 36 -9.57 -0.64 10.51
C VAL A 36 -8.94 -1.80 11.28
N PRO A 37 -9.50 -2.31 12.40
CA PRO A 37 -8.87 -3.41 13.13
C PRO A 37 -8.66 -4.65 12.25
N ARG A 38 -9.69 -5.04 11.49
CA ARG A 38 -9.61 -6.19 10.58
C ARG A 38 -8.60 -5.98 9.45
N MET A 39 -8.52 -4.76 8.92
CA MET A 39 -7.56 -4.39 7.89
C MET A 39 -6.11 -4.47 8.40
N VAL A 40 -5.86 -3.94 9.60
CA VAL A 40 -4.54 -4.02 10.24
C VAL A 40 -4.15 -5.47 10.52
N GLU A 41 -5.07 -6.29 11.00
CA GLU A 41 -4.84 -7.71 11.28
C GLU A 41 -4.62 -8.56 10.02
N ALA A 42 -5.07 -8.11 8.85
CA ALA A 42 -4.84 -8.80 7.58
C ALA A 42 -3.36 -8.79 7.15
N VAL A 43 -2.55 -7.84 7.62
CA VAL A 43 -1.11 -7.81 7.34
C VAL A 43 -0.44 -9.05 7.93
N PRO A 44 0.22 -9.91 7.14
CA PRO A 44 0.92 -11.09 7.64
C PRO A 44 1.90 -10.76 8.77
N ARG A 45 1.92 -11.59 9.82
CA ARG A 45 2.79 -11.35 11.00
C ARG A 45 4.27 -11.19 10.64
N SER A 46 4.75 -11.94 9.67
CA SER A 46 6.12 -11.84 9.18
C SER A 46 6.40 -10.49 8.51
N LEU A 47 5.43 -9.92 7.77
CA LEU A 47 5.52 -8.58 7.22
C LEU A 47 5.39 -7.50 8.29
N ALA A 48 4.48 -7.67 9.24
CA ALA A 48 4.36 -6.76 10.39
C ALA A 48 5.66 -6.64 11.17
N GLY A 49 6.39 -7.76 11.34
CA GLY A 49 7.73 -7.75 11.93
C GLY A 49 8.76 -6.94 11.14
N ARG A 50 8.65 -6.90 9.82
CA ARG A 50 9.54 -6.13 8.91
C ARG A 50 9.26 -4.63 8.92
N VAL A 51 7.99 -4.25 9.04
CA VAL A 51 7.57 -2.85 9.20
C VAL A 51 8.16 -2.24 10.48
N GLY A 52 8.55 -3.08 11.44
CA GLY A 52 9.33 -2.70 12.60
C GLY A 52 8.56 -1.77 13.55
N ARG A 53 9.17 -0.63 13.91
CA ARG A 53 8.57 0.35 14.83
C ARG A 53 7.71 1.38 14.11
N THR A 54 6.90 0.94 13.14
CA THR A 54 5.94 1.83 12.48
C THR A 54 4.61 1.78 13.21
N ALA A 55 4.07 2.94 13.57
CA ALA A 55 2.74 3.08 14.12
C ALA A 55 1.80 3.68 13.06
N CYS A 56 0.61 3.08 12.89
CA CYS A 56 -0.40 3.52 11.93
C CYS A 56 -1.48 4.32 12.64
N TYR A 57 -1.71 5.56 12.21
CA TYR A 57 -2.75 6.43 12.74
C TYR A 57 -3.82 6.66 11.68
N PHE A 58 -5.04 6.31 12.00
CA PHE A 58 -6.19 6.56 11.15
C PHE A 58 -6.92 7.78 11.69
N VAL A 59 -6.98 8.84 10.89
CA VAL A 59 -7.48 10.15 11.29
C VAL A 59 -8.67 10.58 10.42
N PRO A 60 -9.57 11.45 10.90
CA PRO A 60 -10.67 11.91 10.06
C PRO A 60 -10.20 12.59 8.78
N TRP A 61 -9.50 13.71 8.90
CA TRP A 61 -8.88 14.43 7.80
C TRP A 61 -7.42 14.72 8.09
N LEU A 62 -6.60 14.56 7.06
CA LEU A 62 -5.20 14.96 7.06
C LEU A 62 -5.04 16.19 6.15
N LEU A 63 -4.63 17.30 6.72
CA LEU A 63 -4.42 18.55 6.00
C LEU A 63 -2.95 18.89 5.99
N LYS A 64 -2.42 19.28 4.82
CA LYS A 64 -1.07 19.80 4.69
C LYS A 64 -1.12 21.30 4.65
N GLU A 65 -0.58 21.98 5.65
CA GLU A 65 -0.47 23.44 5.72
C GLU A 65 1.00 23.86 5.70
N GLY A 66 1.43 24.50 4.63
CA GLY A 66 2.82 24.86 4.44
C GLY A 66 3.76 23.65 4.58
N ARG A 67 4.61 23.66 5.61
CA ARG A 67 5.50 22.53 5.96
C ARG A 67 4.96 21.64 7.08
N GLY A 68 3.78 21.96 7.61
CA GLY A 68 3.15 21.24 8.72
C GLY A 68 2.03 20.31 8.28
N ILE A 69 1.60 19.47 9.22
CA ILE A 69 0.46 18.57 9.08
C ILE A 69 -0.49 18.82 10.22
N ILE A 70 -1.75 18.99 9.89
CA ILE A 70 -2.86 19.18 10.82
C ILE A 70 -3.87 18.06 10.64
N ILE A 71 -4.40 17.57 11.75
CA ILE A 71 -5.49 16.61 11.79
C ILE A 71 -6.76 17.38 12.11
N SER A 72 -7.79 17.25 11.25
CA SER A 72 -9.06 17.92 11.41
C SER A 72 -10.20 16.90 11.54
N GLY A 73 -11.12 17.15 12.45
CA GLY A 73 -12.40 16.42 12.58
C GLY A 73 -13.49 16.92 11.65
N GLU A 74 -13.33 18.12 11.11
CA GLU A 74 -14.31 18.78 10.26
C GLU A 74 -13.85 18.79 8.81
N ASP A 75 -14.79 18.83 7.88
CA ASP A 75 -14.48 19.03 6.47
C ASP A 75 -14.04 20.50 6.27
N ALA A 76 -12.82 20.79 6.73
CA ALA A 76 -12.22 22.06 6.47
C ALA A 76 -11.87 22.11 4.98
N THR A 77 -12.52 23.00 4.24
CA THR A 77 -12.01 23.41 2.95
C THR A 77 -10.71 24.15 3.24
N PRO A 78 -9.55 23.66 2.80
CA PRO A 78 -8.30 24.39 2.97
C PRO A 78 -8.49 25.80 2.42
N ALA A 79 -7.98 26.82 3.10
CA ALA A 79 -7.89 28.15 2.51
C ALA A 79 -7.13 28.00 1.18
N GLU A 80 -7.68 28.55 0.11
CA GLU A 80 -7.30 28.26 -1.29
C GLU A 80 -5.80 28.39 -1.62
N GLU A 81 -5.00 28.99 -0.73
CA GLU A 81 -3.59 29.25 -0.98
C GLU A 81 -2.60 28.29 -0.34
N ASP A 82 -2.91 27.55 0.74
CA ASP A 82 -1.89 26.78 1.50
C ASP A 82 -2.26 25.38 1.97
N GLY A 83 -3.51 24.97 1.88
CA GLY A 83 -3.94 23.69 2.47
C GLY A 83 -4.36 22.66 1.43
N GLN A 84 -3.69 21.49 1.41
CA GLN A 84 -4.09 20.35 0.62
C GLN A 84 -4.59 19.22 1.53
N LYS A 85 -5.74 18.63 1.19
CA LYS A 85 -6.16 17.35 1.77
C LYS A 85 -5.18 16.28 1.31
N ALA A 86 -4.62 15.54 2.25
CA ALA A 86 -3.71 14.45 1.94
C ALA A 86 -4.40 13.11 2.24
N LEU A 87 -4.13 12.10 1.40
CA LEU A 87 -4.58 10.73 1.58
C LEU A 87 -3.84 10.08 2.73
N CYS A 88 -2.53 10.18 2.68
CA CYS A 88 -1.61 9.58 3.62
C CYS A 88 -0.37 10.45 3.82
N HIS A 89 0.26 10.32 4.96
CA HIS A 89 1.56 10.91 5.24
C HIS A 89 2.44 9.92 6.02
N HIS A 90 3.64 9.70 5.51
CA HIS A 90 4.68 8.90 6.17
C HIS A 90 5.72 9.85 6.78
N LEU A 91 5.91 9.75 8.11
CA LEU A 91 6.91 10.49 8.87
C LEU A 91 7.97 9.54 9.40
N ASP A 92 9.20 9.74 9.00
CA ASP A 92 10.36 9.04 9.56
C ASP A 92 10.81 9.77 10.85
N VAL A 93 10.67 9.10 11.97
CA VAL A 93 10.98 9.64 13.32
C VAL A 93 12.17 8.89 13.89
N ARG A 94 13.27 8.82 13.14
CA ARG A 94 14.49 8.13 13.59
C ARG A 94 15.07 8.76 14.87
N PRO A 95 15.56 7.96 15.81
CA PRO A 95 15.67 6.48 15.83
C PRO A 95 14.44 5.76 16.39
N GLN A 96 13.33 6.47 16.71
CA GLN A 96 12.17 5.92 17.40
C GLN A 96 11.31 5.01 16.52
N GLY A 97 11.32 5.21 15.22
CA GLY A 97 10.50 4.48 14.25
C GLY A 97 9.96 5.38 13.17
N SER A 98 8.78 5.06 12.66
CA SER A 98 8.05 5.89 11.70
C SER A 98 6.56 5.95 12.03
N LEU A 99 5.89 6.96 11.49
CA LEU A 99 4.45 7.13 11.61
C LEU A 99 3.83 7.08 10.22
N LEU A 100 2.78 6.31 10.10
CA LEU A 100 1.93 6.28 8.92
C LEU A 100 0.57 6.88 9.32
N ILE A 101 0.20 8.01 8.74
CA ILE A 101 -1.05 8.70 9.07
C ILE A 101 -1.95 8.66 7.84
N ILE A 102 -3.15 8.11 7.96
CA ILE A 102 -4.09 7.88 6.86
C ILE A 102 -5.41 8.59 7.15
N SER A 103 -5.92 9.30 6.15
CA SER A 103 -7.20 10.02 6.21
C SER A 103 -8.37 9.09 5.93
N LEU A 104 -9.28 8.88 6.90
CA LEU A 104 -10.45 8.02 6.76
C LEU A 104 -11.57 8.66 5.90
N LYS A 105 -11.85 9.94 6.13
CA LYS A 105 -12.93 10.64 5.41
C LYS A 105 -12.64 10.87 3.93
N PHE A 106 -11.37 10.74 3.52
CA PHE A 106 -11.01 10.77 2.10
C PHE A 106 -11.58 9.55 1.35
N TYR A 107 -11.72 8.43 2.07
CA TYR A 107 -12.24 7.16 1.57
C TYR A 107 -13.64 6.86 2.11
N GLU A 108 -14.42 7.89 2.46
CA GLU A 108 -15.79 7.70 2.93
C GLU A 108 -16.60 6.95 1.87
N ASN A 109 -17.17 5.81 2.25
CA ASN A 109 -17.83 4.84 1.35
C ASN A 109 -16.94 4.12 0.33
N ASP A 110 -15.62 4.28 0.38
CA ASP A 110 -14.65 3.56 -0.45
C ASP A 110 -13.70 2.72 0.42
N GLY A 111 -14.22 1.65 1.00
CA GLY A 111 -13.42 0.72 1.80
C GLY A 111 -12.33 -0.01 1.00
N TYR A 112 -12.51 -0.15 -0.33
CA TYR A 112 -11.50 -0.72 -1.21
C TYR A 112 -10.32 0.24 -1.37
N GLY A 113 -10.58 1.51 -1.68
CA GLY A 113 -9.55 2.53 -1.80
C GLY A 113 -8.76 2.72 -0.51
N LEU A 114 -9.44 2.74 0.65
CA LEU A 114 -8.76 2.79 1.95
C LEU A 114 -7.82 1.60 2.16
N ALA A 115 -8.27 0.40 1.83
CA ALA A 115 -7.47 -0.81 1.98
C ALA A 115 -6.25 -0.78 1.05
N MET A 116 -6.44 -0.42 -0.21
CA MET A 116 -5.34 -0.30 -1.18
C MET A 116 -4.29 0.70 -0.72
N GLU A 117 -4.70 1.92 -0.28
CA GLU A 117 -3.78 2.93 0.24
C GLU A 117 -3.01 2.42 1.46
N PHE A 118 -3.71 1.83 2.44
CA PHE A 118 -3.05 1.30 3.64
C PHE A 118 -2.02 0.21 3.30
N PHE A 119 -2.41 -0.77 2.50
CA PHE A 119 -1.53 -1.89 2.17
C PHE A 119 -0.36 -1.48 1.26
N ASP A 120 -0.55 -0.51 0.37
CA ASP A 120 0.53 0.09 -0.41
C ASP A 120 1.59 0.73 0.51
N LYS A 121 1.18 1.53 1.49
CA LYS A 121 2.11 2.16 2.44
C LYS A 121 2.81 1.16 3.35
N ILE A 122 2.11 0.12 3.81
CA ILE A 122 2.73 -0.98 4.56
C ILE A 122 3.75 -1.72 3.68
N ALA A 123 3.40 -2.01 2.42
CA ALA A 123 4.29 -2.64 1.45
C ALA A 123 5.54 -1.80 1.20
N TYR A 124 5.37 -0.48 0.99
CA TYR A 124 6.48 0.45 0.83
C TYR A 124 7.44 0.41 2.03
N VAL A 125 6.93 0.55 3.26
CA VAL A 125 7.77 0.48 4.46
C VAL A 125 8.45 -0.88 4.60
N ALA A 126 7.76 -1.98 4.32
CA ALA A 126 8.33 -3.32 4.35
C ALA A 126 9.42 -3.52 3.29
N SER A 127 9.29 -2.89 2.11
CA SER A 127 10.27 -2.98 1.02
C SER A 127 11.59 -2.25 1.33
N LEU A 128 11.58 -1.31 2.27
CA LEU A 128 12.79 -0.61 2.72
C LEU A 128 13.69 -1.47 3.63
N ALA A 129 13.22 -2.60 4.14
CA ALA A 129 14.03 -3.50 4.96
C ALA A 129 15.08 -4.23 4.12
N GLU A 130 16.32 -4.32 4.63
CA GLU A 130 17.49 -4.89 3.91
C GLU A 130 17.51 -6.43 3.82
N GLU A 131 16.42 -7.12 4.10
CA GLU A 131 16.39 -8.58 4.01
C GLU A 131 16.43 -9.08 2.56
N GLN A 132 17.23 -10.12 2.32
CA GLN A 132 17.33 -10.77 1.01
C GLN A 132 16.04 -11.53 0.68
N ARG A 133 15.50 -11.30 -0.51
CA ARG A 133 14.30 -11.92 -1.06
C ARG A 133 14.62 -12.62 -2.38
N ASP A 134 15.72 -13.37 -2.38
CA ASP A 134 16.32 -13.94 -3.57
C ASP A 134 15.34 -14.68 -4.48
N ASP A 135 14.39 -15.42 -3.91
CA ASP A 135 13.42 -16.16 -4.69
C ASP A 135 12.41 -15.26 -5.41
N PHE A 136 11.96 -14.18 -4.74
CA PHE A 136 11.05 -13.22 -5.34
C PHE A 136 11.76 -12.37 -6.39
N TYR A 137 12.96 -11.90 -6.10
CA TYR A 137 13.75 -11.09 -7.05
C TYR A 137 14.15 -11.89 -8.28
N ARG A 138 14.53 -13.17 -8.13
CA ARG A 138 14.76 -14.08 -9.27
C ARG A 138 13.49 -14.30 -10.12
N LEU A 139 12.31 -14.29 -9.48
CA LEU A 139 11.05 -14.34 -10.22
C LEU A 139 10.86 -13.07 -11.05
N LEU A 140 11.02 -11.88 -10.44
CA LEU A 140 10.92 -10.59 -11.13
C LEU A 140 11.88 -10.50 -12.31
N GLU A 141 13.15 -10.88 -12.13
CA GLU A 141 14.16 -10.87 -13.20
C GLU A 141 13.83 -11.82 -14.35
N ARG A 142 13.21 -12.97 -14.08
CA ARG A 142 12.72 -13.86 -15.15
C ARG A 142 11.58 -13.24 -15.93
N GLN A 143 10.62 -12.65 -15.22
CA GLN A 143 9.45 -12.02 -15.84
C GLN A 143 9.82 -10.76 -16.63
N MET A 144 10.79 -9.99 -16.15
CA MET A 144 11.31 -8.80 -16.83
C MET A 144 11.81 -9.09 -18.26
N ARG A 145 12.22 -10.33 -18.56
CA ARG A 145 12.69 -10.75 -19.89
C ARG A 145 11.56 -11.01 -20.89
N ASP A 146 10.32 -11.09 -20.44
CA ASP A 146 9.16 -11.27 -21.32
C ASP A 146 8.66 -9.90 -21.79
N GLU A 147 9.00 -9.55 -23.03
CA GLU A 147 8.65 -8.25 -23.65
C GLU A 147 7.13 -8.05 -23.82
N ARG A 148 6.32 -9.11 -23.71
CA ARG A 148 4.86 -9.03 -23.82
C ARG A 148 4.21 -8.58 -22.52
N SER A 149 4.93 -8.64 -21.41
CA SER A 149 4.44 -8.29 -20.09
C SER A 149 4.89 -6.89 -19.69
N GLY A 150 4.00 -6.13 -19.10
CA GLY A 150 4.29 -4.89 -18.39
C GLY A 150 4.45 -5.08 -16.89
N GLU A 151 4.05 -4.07 -16.14
CA GLU A 151 4.11 -4.05 -14.67
C GLU A 151 2.74 -3.64 -14.09
N LEU A 152 2.62 -3.69 -12.74
CA LEU A 152 1.39 -3.30 -12.03
C LEU A 152 1.22 -1.78 -12.00
N THR A 153 2.33 -1.04 -11.89
CA THR A 153 2.30 0.43 -11.82
C THR A 153 3.22 1.05 -12.86
N PRO A 154 2.98 2.32 -13.23
CA PRO A 154 3.88 3.09 -14.09
C PRO A 154 5.28 3.21 -13.52
N GLU A 155 5.45 3.33 -12.20
CA GLU A 155 6.74 3.43 -11.54
C GLU A 155 7.58 2.16 -11.76
N ALA A 156 7.01 1.00 -11.50
CA ALA A 156 7.70 -0.28 -11.74
C ALA A 156 8.01 -0.48 -13.23
N ALA A 157 7.12 -0.05 -14.12
CA ALA A 157 7.33 -0.12 -15.57
C ALA A 157 8.47 0.80 -16.03
N GLU A 158 8.60 1.99 -15.43
CA GLU A 158 9.71 2.91 -15.72
C GLU A 158 11.06 2.32 -15.30
N TRP A 159 11.17 1.85 -14.05
CA TRP A 159 12.39 1.20 -13.57
C TRP A 159 12.75 -0.04 -14.38
N ARG A 160 11.76 -0.85 -14.77
CA ARG A 160 11.99 -1.99 -15.66
C ARG A 160 12.60 -1.56 -16.99
N ARG A 161 12.09 -0.50 -17.62
CA ARG A 161 12.61 0.05 -18.87
C ARG A 161 14.06 0.51 -18.69
N GLU A 162 14.35 1.22 -17.58
CA GLU A 162 15.72 1.65 -17.28
C GLU A 162 16.69 0.48 -17.11
N VAL A 163 16.31 -0.57 -16.41
CA VAL A 163 17.15 -1.79 -16.28
C VAL A 163 17.48 -2.39 -17.64
N ILE A 164 16.50 -2.44 -18.56
CA ILE A 164 16.71 -2.97 -19.91
C ILE A 164 17.65 -2.07 -20.72
N GLU A 165 17.49 -0.74 -20.65
CA GLU A 165 18.29 0.23 -21.39
C GLU A 165 19.73 0.35 -20.86
N GLN A 166 19.92 0.16 -19.55
CA GLN A 166 21.23 0.30 -18.90
C GLN A 166 22.01 -1.01 -18.82
N ARG A 167 21.51 -2.08 -19.42
CA ARG A 167 22.14 -3.42 -19.38
C ARG A 167 23.62 -3.36 -19.75
N GLY A 168 24.48 -3.76 -18.80
CA GLY A 168 25.95 -3.76 -18.99
C GLY A 168 26.66 -2.45 -18.68
N ARG A 169 25.98 -1.46 -18.06
CA ARG A 169 26.56 -0.15 -17.71
C ARG A 169 27.05 -0.03 -16.25
N GLY A 170 27.41 -1.14 -15.61
CA GLY A 170 28.03 -1.13 -14.27
C GLY A 170 27.07 -0.66 -13.16
N GLU A 171 27.54 0.25 -12.27
CA GLU A 171 26.81 0.70 -11.09
C GLU A 171 25.41 1.27 -11.38
N ALA A 172 25.24 1.99 -12.49
CA ALA A 172 23.94 2.52 -12.89
C ALA A 172 22.90 1.41 -13.15
N ALA A 173 23.33 0.27 -13.69
CA ALA A 173 22.47 -0.87 -13.92
C ALA A 173 22.06 -1.57 -12.60
N GLU A 174 22.95 -1.59 -11.59
CA GLU A 174 22.66 -2.15 -10.27
C GLU A 174 21.67 -1.28 -9.49
N GLU A 175 21.81 0.04 -9.57
CA GLU A 175 20.87 0.99 -8.96
C GLU A 175 19.46 0.86 -9.56
N SER A 176 19.36 0.85 -10.90
CA SER A 176 18.07 0.68 -11.59
C SER A 176 17.43 -0.67 -11.27
N LEU A 177 18.21 -1.74 -11.18
CA LEU A 177 17.71 -3.07 -10.80
C LEU A 177 17.18 -3.07 -9.36
N THR A 178 17.87 -2.42 -8.43
CA THR A 178 17.45 -2.28 -7.04
C THR A 178 16.13 -1.52 -6.92
N ASN A 179 16.00 -0.42 -7.67
CA ASN A 179 14.78 0.37 -7.69
C ASN A 179 13.61 -0.39 -8.34
N TYR A 180 13.86 -1.12 -9.43
CA TYR A 180 12.87 -2.02 -10.04
C TYR A 180 12.39 -3.08 -9.05
N HIS A 181 13.31 -3.78 -8.37
CA HIS A 181 12.95 -4.78 -7.37
C HIS A 181 12.06 -4.20 -6.29
N ARG A 182 12.42 -3.01 -5.78
CA ARG A 182 11.65 -2.33 -4.72
C ARG A 182 10.25 -1.94 -5.21
N ALA A 183 10.13 -1.28 -6.35
CA ALA A 183 8.85 -0.86 -6.89
C ALA A 183 7.94 -2.07 -7.17
N ALA A 184 8.42 -3.06 -7.92
CA ALA A 184 7.65 -4.25 -8.26
C ALA A 184 7.29 -5.13 -7.04
N GLU A 185 8.12 -5.12 -5.98
CA GLU A 185 7.79 -5.78 -4.71
C GLU A 185 6.72 -5.01 -3.95
N THR A 186 6.84 -3.68 -3.84
CA THR A 186 5.85 -2.83 -3.18
C THR A 186 4.47 -3.05 -3.80
N ASP A 187 4.37 -2.96 -5.12
CA ASP A 187 3.13 -3.20 -5.85
C ASP A 187 2.54 -4.58 -5.56
N ALA A 188 3.34 -5.62 -5.70
CA ALA A 188 2.88 -6.99 -5.51
C ALA A 188 2.49 -7.29 -4.04
N LEU A 189 3.22 -6.74 -3.06
CA LEU A 189 2.91 -6.85 -1.63
C LEU A 189 1.62 -6.11 -1.28
N GLY A 190 1.43 -4.89 -1.80
CA GLY A 190 0.21 -4.10 -1.59
C GLY A 190 -1.02 -4.88 -2.04
N VAL A 191 -1.00 -5.38 -3.28
CA VAL A 191 -2.10 -6.17 -3.84
C VAL A 191 -2.27 -7.51 -3.09
N TYR A 192 -1.19 -8.18 -2.72
CA TYR A 192 -1.25 -9.42 -1.94
C TYR A 192 -1.99 -9.21 -0.60
N MET A 193 -1.63 -8.17 0.16
CA MET A 193 -2.28 -7.86 1.43
C MET A 193 -3.74 -7.41 1.24
N ALA A 194 -4.02 -6.61 0.22
CA ALA A 194 -5.40 -6.25 -0.12
C ALA A 194 -6.25 -7.49 -0.42
N ALA A 195 -5.71 -8.46 -1.15
CA ALA A 195 -6.39 -9.71 -1.47
C ALA A 195 -6.54 -10.67 -0.27
N LEU A 196 -5.87 -10.44 0.85
CA LEU A 196 -6.16 -11.11 2.12
C LEU A 196 -7.35 -10.48 2.85
N PHE A 197 -7.60 -9.20 2.63
CA PHE A 197 -8.63 -8.44 3.33
C PHE A 197 -9.97 -8.40 2.58
N THR A 198 -9.93 -8.27 1.25
CA THR A 198 -11.09 -8.10 0.39
C THR A 198 -10.90 -8.81 -0.95
N ASP A 199 -11.99 -8.98 -1.72
CA ASP A 199 -11.90 -9.48 -3.10
C ASP A 199 -11.17 -8.45 -3.98
N VAL A 200 -10.09 -8.89 -4.62
CA VAL A 200 -9.37 -8.10 -5.61
C VAL A 200 -9.61 -8.70 -6.99
N PHE A 201 -10.14 -7.91 -7.90
CA PHE A 201 -10.32 -8.30 -9.29
C PHE A 201 -9.12 -7.86 -10.12
N PHE A 202 -8.56 -8.78 -10.90
CA PHE A 202 -7.37 -8.49 -11.71
C PHE A 202 -7.58 -7.30 -12.65
N GLU A 203 -8.78 -7.18 -13.22
CA GLU A 203 -9.14 -6.09 -14.13
C GLU A 203 -9.19 -4.70 -13.44
N ASP A 204 -9.41 -4.67 -12.12
CA ASP A 204 -9.48 -3.41 -11.36
C ASP A 204 -8.10 -2.88 -10.94
N LEU A 205 -7.03 -3.63 -11.22
CA LEU A 205 -5.67 -3.21 -10.88
C LEU A 205 -5.07 -2.24 -11.91
N PHE A 206 -5.75 -2.06 -13.04
CA PHE A 206 -5.25 -1.24 -14.14
C PHE A 206 -6.27 -0.16 -14.50
N ASP A 207 -5.76 1.04 -14.75
CA ASP A 207 -6.56 2.14 -15.28
C ASP A 207 -6.60 2.03 -16.81
N ASP A 208 -7.78 2.13 -17.42
CA ASP A 208 -7.99 2.02 -18.88
C ASP A 208 -7.22 3.10 -19.67
N GLU A 209 -6.77 4.16 -19.00
CA GLU A 209 -6.06 5.29 -19.64
C GLU A 209 -4.53 5.16 -19.64
N GLU A 210 -3.95 4.12 -19.01
CA GLU A 210 -2.50 3.98 -18.94
C GLU A 210 -1.88 3.45 -20.24
N SER A 211 -0.88 4.17 -20.72
CA SER A 211 -0.12 3.84 -21.94
C SER A 211 0.87 2.69 -21.80
N THR A 212 1.06 2.16 -20.59
CA THR A 212 1.98 1.05 -20.28
C THR A 212 1.25 -0.28 -20.39
N PRO A 213 1.84 -1.29 -21.04
CA PRO A 213 1.21 -2.61 -21.08
C PRO A 213 1.11 -3.18 -19.65
N PRO A 214 -0.05 -3.72 -19.26
CA PRO A 214 -0.22 -4.34 -17.96
C PRO A 214 0.61 -5.62 -17.83
N ILE A 215 0.87 -6.03 -16.58
CA ILE A 215 1.45 -7.35 -16.30
C ILE A 215 0.53 -8.46 -16.81
N LEU A 216 1.11 -9.54 -17.33
CA LEU A 216 0.31 -10.70 -17.73
C LEU A 216 -0.33 -11.39 -16.50
N PRO A 217 -1.59 -11.84 -16.59
CA PRO A 217 -2.28 -12.49 -15.47
C PRO A 217 -1.49 -13.64 -14.83
N GLU A 218 -0.89 -14.51 -15.62
CA GLU A 218 -0.09 -15.62 -15.13
C GLU A 218 1.14 -15.16 -14.34
N GLN A 219 1.79 -14.07 -14.76
CA GLN A 219 2.94 -13.50 -14.08
C GLN A 219 2.54 -12.82 -12.77
N PHE A 220 1.41 -12.12 -12.77
CA PHE A 220 0.83 -11.55 -11.56
C PHE A 220 0.52 -12.64 -10.52
N TYR A 221 -0.15 -13.71 -10.92
CA TYR A 221 -0.46 -14.82 -10.01
C TYR A 221 0.78 -15.52 -9.47
N ASP A 222 1.85 -15.63 -10.27
CA ASP A 222 3.11 -16.19 -9.80
C ASP A 222 3.77 -15.29 -8.73
N ARG A 223 3.69 -13.96 -8.86
CA ARG A 223 4.13 -13.01 -7.83
C ARG A 223 3.35 -13.22 -6.53
N VAL A 224 2.02 -13.17 -6.61
CA VAL A 224 1.13 -13.28 -5.44
C VAL A 224 1.34 -14.62 -4.72
N ARG A 225 1.42 -15.74 -5.44
CA ARG A 225 1.69 -17.07 -4.86
C ARG A 225 3.08 -17.17 -4.23
N THR A 226 4.06 -16.48 -4.80
CA THR A 226 5.40 -16.45 -4.20
C THR A 226 5.39 -15.68 -2.91
N LEU A 227 4.67 -14.55 -2.85
CA LEU A 227 4.49 -13.77 -1.63
C LEU A 227 3.70 -14.53 -0.56
N GLU A 228 2.64 -15.26 -0.94
CA GLU A 228 1.89 -16.12 -0.01
C GLU A 228 2.79 -17.18 0.67
N ARG A 229 3.75 -17.74 -0.05
CA ARG A 229 4.73 -18.68 0.52
C ARG A 229 5.74 -18.01 1.44
N LEU A 230 6.19 -16.80 1.10
CA LEU A 230 7.15 -16.03 1.89
C LEU A 230 6.50 -15.41 3.14
N TYR A 231 5.27 -14.99 3.00
CA TYR A 231 4.50 -14.27 4.02
C TYR A 231 3.12 -14.91 4.21
N PRO A 232 3.02 -16.08 4.84
CA PRO A 232 1.74 -16.77 5.00
C PRO A 232 0.70 -15.90 5.70
N ALA A 233 -0.54 -15.99 5.24
CA ALA A 233 -1.67 -15.28 5.82
C ALA A 233 -1.87 -15.62 7.32
N ASN A 234 -2.32 -14.65 8.09
CA ASN A 234 -2.74 -14.87 9.47
C ASN A 234 -3.97 -15.76 9.53
N ARG A 235 -4.20 -16.39 10.69
CA ARG A 235 -5.38 -17.24 10.90
C ARG A 235 -6.66 -16.43 10.66
N GLY A 236 -7.56 -16.97 9.85
CA GLY A 236 -8.83 -16.32 9.50
C GLY A 236 -8.78 -15.46 8.24
N TYR A 237 -7.62 -15.29 7.63
CA TYR A 237 -7.43 -14.62 6.36
C TYR A 237 -7.02 -15.61 5.28
N SER A 238 -7.46 -15.39 4.06
CA SER A 238 -7.12 -16.22 2.91
C SER A 238 -7.09 -15.39 1.65
N LEU A 239 -6.26 -15.77 0.71
CA LEU A 239 -6.07 -15.05 -0.55
C LEU A 239 -7.36 -15.05 -1.39
N GLN A 240 -7.86 -13.87 -1.73
CA GLN A 240 -9.10 -13.61 -2.45
C GLN A 240 -8.82 -12.90 -3.78
N VAL A 241 -8.09 -13.55 -4.69
CA VAL A 241 -7.86 -13.00 -6.03
C VAL A 241 -8.83 -13.61 -7.04
N VAL A 242 -9.67 -12.78 -7.64
CA VAL A 242 -10.71 -13.18 -8.58
C VAL A 242 -10.31 -12.79 -10.01
N ARG A 243 -10.34 -13.76 -10.92
CA ARG A 243 -9.91 -13.57 -12.32
C ARG A 243 -10.91 -12.82 -13.19
N GLN A 244 -12.20 -12.79 -12.82
CA GLN A 244 -13.26 -12.14 -13.60
C GLN A 244 -14.36 -11.62 -12.68
N ARG A 245 -14.82 -10.40 -12.95
CA ARG A 245 -16.05 -9.91 -12.31
C ARG A 245 -17.23 -10.80 -12.71
N PRO A 246 -18.13 -11.16 -11.79
CA PRO A 246 -19.39 -11.78 -12.15
C PRO A 246 -20.11 -10.84 -13.11
N ARG A 247 -20.45 -11.33 -14.31
CA ARG A 247 -21.26 -10.55 -15.26
C ARG A 247 -22.52 -10.12 -14.56
N ARG A 248 -22.72 -8.80 -14.39
CA ARG A 248 -24.03 -8.27 -13.98
C ARG A 248 -25.02 -8.76 -15.03
N SER A 249 -25.93 -9.65 -14.65
CA SER A 249 -27.07 -9.99 -15.49
C SER A 249 -27.82 -8.69 -15.70
N SER A 250 -27.78 -8.15 -16.92
CA SER A 250 -28.65 -7.07 -17.34
C SER A 250 -30.09 -7.62 -17.26
N SER A 251 -30.74 -7.39 -16.13
CA SER A 251 -32.19 -7.56 -16.06
C SER A 251 -32.78 -6.43 -16.91
N SER A 252 -33.01 -6.75 -18.19
CA SER A 252 -33.88 -5.98 -19.07
C SER A 252 -35.24 -5.86 -18.39
N ARG A 253 -35.62 -4.65 -18.06
CA ARG A 253 -37.02 -4.24 -17.94
C ARG A 253 -37.31 -3.19 -18.97
#